data_d7b80fbce6e977f113ec52f5821da712
#
_entry.id   d7b80fbce6e977f113ec52f5821da712
#
_cell.length_a   1.000
_cell.length_b   1.000
_cell.length_c   1.000
_cell.angle_alpha   90.00
_cell.angle_beta   90.00
_cell.angle_gamma   90.00
#
_symmetry.space_group_name_H-M   'P 1'
#
loop_
_entity.id
_entity.type
_entity.pdbx_description
1 polymer ?
#
loop_
_entity_poly.entity_id
_entity_poly.type
_entity_poly.pdbx_seq_one_letter_code
_entity_poly.pdbx_strand_id
1 'polypeptide(L)'
;TGLGVCTVQAAIAGKNVTMHSADKIAEALGRSRLDLFIDVEKRKTLDANTVRGYHRLISSILTKAVKWGFIPFNPAANAELPKLMPKEAAHLDEEDARRLLELLQNEPAKYRAAISFDLLSGLRRGELLGLRWSDVDFENETVTIVQTSSYVPGVGIYTDTPKNKTSARPLKLSRSAFFVLRQVQEW
;
A
#
# COMPACT_ATOMS: atom_id res chain seq x y z
N THR A 1 7.84 -30.44 -20.03
CA THR A 1 7.98 -28.96 -20.12
C THR A 1 9.01 -28.36 -19.15
N GLY A 2 9.36 -29.07 -18.04
CA GLY A 2 10.21 -28.51 -16.96
C GLY A 2 9.58 -27.31 -16.23
N LEU A 3 8.29 -27.08 -16.40
CA LEU A 3 7.52 -26.02 -15.71
C LEU A 3 6.80 -26.60 -14.50
N GLY A 4 6.57 -25.76 -13.49
CA GLY A 4 5.75 -26.13 -12.33
C GLY A 4 4.30 -26.43 -12.74
N VAL A 5 3.67 -27.38 -12.04
CA VAL A 5 2.28 -27.79 -12.30
C VAL A 5 1.30 -26.62 -12.29
N CYS A 6 1.49 -25.67 -11.36
CA CYS A 6 0.66 -24.47 -11.26
C CYS A 6 0.70 -23.59 -12.53
N THR A 7 1.86 -23.50 -13.20
CA THR A 7 2.01 -22.73 -14.44
C THR A 7 1.26 -23.37 -15.61
N VAL A 8 1.34 -24.71 -15.71
CA VAL A 8 0.61 -25.46 -16.74
C VAL A 8 -0.89 -25.38 -16.50
N GLN A 9 -1.34 -25.54 -15.26
CA GLN A 9 -2.76 -25.41 -14.90
C GLN A 9 -3.29 -23.99 -15.17
N ALA A 10 -2.49 -22.96 -14.91
CA ALA A 10 -2.85 -21.58 -15.23
C ALA A 10 -3.05 -21.38 -16.74
N ALA A 11 -2.17 -21.94 -17.57
CA ALA A 11 -2.30 -21.89 -19.03
C ALA A 11 -3.57 -22.62 -19.52
N ILE A 12 -3.87 -23.81 -18.99
CA ILE A 12 -5.09 -24.58 -19.33
C ILE A 12 -6.35 -23.81 -18.91
N ALA A 13 -6.30 -23.10 -17.78
CA ALA A 13 -7.41 -22.27 -17.29
C ALA A 13 -7.55 -20.92 -18.01
N GLY A 14 -6.80 -20.69 -19.11
CA GLY A 14 -6.85 -19.43 -19.88
C GLY A 14 -6.27 -18.21 -19.14
N LYS A 15 -5.48 -18.42 -18.10
CA LYS A 15 -4.79 -17.33 -17.37
C LYS A 15 -3.50 -16.93 -18.10
N ASN A 16 -3.10 -15.69 -17.94
CA ASN A 16 -1.86 -15.20 -18.53
C ASN A 16 -0.64 -15.94 -17.96
N VAL A 17 0.23 -16.40 -18.85
CA VAL A 17 1.53 -17.00 -18.54
C VAL A 17 2.65 -16.18 -19.18
N THR A 18 3.90 -16.33 -18.71
CA THR A 18 5.03 -15.64 -19.33
C THR A 18 5.31 -16.19 -20.73
N MET A 19 5.90 -15.39 -21.62
CA MET A 19 6.30 -15.85 -22.97
C MET A 19 7.16 -17.11 -22.90
N HIS A 20 8.16 -17.14 -22.03
CA HIS A 20 9.03 -18.30 -21.81
C HIS A 20 8.24 -19.57 -21.42
N SER A 21 7.22 -19.43 -20.57
CA SER A 21 6.35 -20.56 -20.19
C SER A 21 5.47 -21.01 -21.36
N ALA A 22 4.96 -20.06 -22.14
CA ALA A 22 4.16 -20.35 -23.33
C ALA A 22 4.99 -21.08 -24.41
N ASP A 23 6.24 -20.65 -24.63
CA ASP A 23 7.16 -21.29 -25.57
C ASP A 23 7.45 -22.74 -25.17
N LYS A 24 7.78 -22.99 -23.89
CA LYS A 24 8.01 -24.36 -23.37
C LYS A 24 6.79 -25.27 -23.47
N ILE A 25 5.57 -24.74 -23.28
CA ILE A 25 4.33 -25.51 -23.44
C ILE A 25 4.12 -25.85 -24.92
N ALA A 26 4.33 -24.88 -25.81
CA ALA A 26 4.16 -25.07 -27.26
C ALA A 26 5.17 -26.09 -27.79
N GLU A 27 6.44 -25.99 -27.40
CA GLU A 27 7.48 -26.96 -27.74
C GLU A 27 7.13 -28.38 -27.30
N ALA A 28 6.68 -28.53 -26.05
CA ALA A 28 6.27 -29.83 -25.51
C ALA A 28 5.07 -30.46 -26.22
N LEU A 29 4.20 -29.64 -26.83
CA LEU A 29 3.04 -30.06 -27.61
C LEU A 29 3.31 -30.18 -29.11
N GLY A 30 4.54 -29.86 -29.57
CA GLY A 30 4.90 -29.85 -30.99
C GLY A 30 4.09 -28.84 -31.83
N ARG A 31 3.65 -27.75 -31.24
CA ARG A 31 2.83 -26.71 -31.86
C ARG A 31 3.54 -25.36 -31.83
N SER A 32 3.13 -24.46 -32.75
CA SER A 32 3.57 -23.06 -32.65
C SER A 32 2.95 -22.37 -31.44
N ARG A 33 3.72 -21.49 -30.80
CA ARG A 33 3.19 -20.67 -29.70
C ARG A 33 1.97 -19.85 -30.14
N LEU A 34 2.00 -19.31 -31.36
CA LEU A 34 0.89 -18.49 -31.90
C LEU A 34 -0.38 -19.29 -32.16
N ASP A 35 -0.29 -20.63 -32.30
CA ASP A 35 -1.47 -21.50 -32.45
C ASP A 35 -2.18 -21.75 -31.11
N LEU A 36 -1.43 -21.64 -30.01
CA LEU A 36 -1.92 -22.01 -28.67
C LEU A 36 -2.17 -20.79 -27.78
N PHE A 37 -1.46 -19.70 -28.00
CA PHE A 37 -1.52 -18.52 -27.17
C PHE A 37 -1.71 -17.26 -28.01
N ILE A 38 -2.54 -16.36 -27.50
CA ILE A 38 -2.69 -15.03 -28.06
C ILE A 38 -1.67 -14.12 -27.36
N ASP A 39 -0.78 -13.49 -28.13
CA ASP A 39 0.12 -12.46 -27.60
C ASP A 39 -0.70 -11.25 -27.18
N VAL A 40 -1.01 -11.21 -25.90
CA VAL A 40 -1.63 -10.02 -25.31
C VAL A 40 -0.52 -9.01 -25.05
N GLU A 41 -0.21 -8.18 -26.04
CA GLU A 41 0.55 -6.95 -25.81
C GLU A 41 -0.23 -6.00 -24.89
N LYS A 42 -0.34 -6.36 -23.64
CA LYS A 42 -0.65 -5.38 -22.62
C LYS A 42 0.61 -4.56 -22.37
N ARG A 43 0.88 -3.60 -23.24
CA ARG A 43 1.64 -2.43 -22.82
C ARG A 43 0.87 -1.87 -21.62
N LYS A 44 1.34 -2.21 -20.43
CA LYS A 44 0.85 -1.56 -19.20
C LYS A 44 1.24 -0.09 -19.34
N THR A 45 0.34 0.69 -19.87
CA THR A 45 0.48 2.15 -19.81
C THR A 45 0.53 2.50 -18.32
N LEU A 46 1.54 3.27 -17.95
CA LEU A 46 1.66 3.74 -16.58
C LEU A 46 0.46 4.63 -16.24
N ASP A 47 -0.03 4.50 -15.02
CA ASP A 47 -1.04 5.40 -14.50
C ASP A 47 -0.54 6.84 -14.49
N ALA A 48 -1.43 7.80 -14.74
CA ALA A 48 -1.11 9.23 -14.80
C ALA A 48 -0.41 9.74 -13.52
N ASN A 49 -0.77 9.23 -12.35
CA ASN A 49 -0.10 9.56 -11.08
C ASN A 49 1.34 9.06 -11.06
N THR A 50 1.58 7.85 -11.57
CA THR A 50 2.92 7.26 -11.67
C THR A 50 3.80 8.08 -12.61
N VAL A 51 3.29 8.44 -13.79
CA VAL A 51 4.02 9.30 -14.76
C VAL A 51 4.35 10.65 -14.12
N ARG A 52 3.40 11.28 -13.44
CA ARG A 52 3.64 12.54 -12.71
C ARG A 52 4.64 12.38 -11.56
N GLY A 53 4.65 11.23 -10.90
CA GLY A 53 5.64 10.90 -9.87
C GLY A 53 7.06 10.87 -10.44
N TYR A 54 7.28 10.17 -11.54
CA TYR A 54 8.57 10.16 -12.24
C TYR A 54 8.98 11.53 -12.76
N HIS A 55 8.04 12.27 -13.37
CA HIS A 55 8.31 13.63 -13.80
C HIS A 55 8.77 14.53 -12.65
N ARG A 56 8.09 14.46 -11.49
CA ARG A 56 8.46 15.25 -10.31
C ARG A 56 9.88 14.91 -9.83
N LEU A 57 10.24 13.63 -9.82
CA LEU A 57 11.59 13.19 -9.46
C LEU A 57 12.62 13.75 -10.43
N ILE A 58 12.45 13.54 -11.75
CA ILE A 58 13.34 14.02 -12.78
C ILE A 58 13.46 15.55 -12.74
N SER A 59 12.34 16.25 -12.65
CA SER A 59 12.32 17.72 -12.57
C SER A 59 13.06 18.23 -11.35
N SER A 60 12.97 17.54 -10.20
CA SER A 60 13.72 17.92 -9.00
C SER A 60 15.24 17.80 -9.16
N ILE A 61 15.69 16.73 -9.82
CA ILE A 61 17.11 16.49 -10.16
C ILE A 61 17.62 17.58 -11.11
N LEU A 62 16.89 17.84 -12.18
CA LEU A 62 17.25 18.86 -13.17
C LEU A 62 17.25 20.28 -12.59
N THR A 63 16.32 20.59 -11.68
CA THR A 63 16.32 21.86 -10.94
C THR A 63 17.58 22.02 -10.09
N LYS A 64 18.05 20.93 -9.47
CA LYS A 64 19.34 20.95 -8.77
C LYS A 64 20.52 21.16 -9.71
N ALA A 65 20.52 20.52 -10.87
CA ALA A 65 21.53 20.71 -11.89
C ALA A 65 21.61 22.16 -12.40
N VAL A 66 20.46 22.85 -12.54
CA VAL A 66 20.42 24.29 -12.83
C VAL A 66 21.07 25.10 -11.69
N LYS A 67 20.70 24.81 -10.44
CA LYS A 67 21.28 25.50 -9.27
C LYS A 67 22.79 25.32 -9.14
N TRP A 68 23.34 24.21 -9.60
CA TRP A 68 24.76 23.92 -9.60
C TRP A 68 25.48 24.41 -10.87
N GLY A 69 24.75 25.03 -11.81
CA GLY A 69 25.31 25.58 -13.03
C GLY A 69 25.66 24.53 -14.12
N PHE A 70 25.21 23.28 -13.96
CA PHE A 70 25.46 22.23 -14.95
C PHE A 70 24.63 22.39 -16.24
N ILE A 71 23.42 22.95 -16.10
CA ILE A 71 22.52 23.21 -17.22
C ILE A 71 21.86 24.60 -17.05
N PRO A 72 21.55 25.31 -18.15
CA PRO A 72 21.02 26.69 -18.07
C PRO A 72 19.55 26.74 -17.63
N PHE A 73 18.75 25.71 -17.89
CA PHE A 73 17.34 25.62 -17.53
C PHE A 73 16.90 24.18 -17.35
N ASN A 74 15.76 23.97 -16.69
CA ASN A 74 15.17 22.67 -16.48
C ASN A 74 14.27 22.28 -17.68
N PRO A 75 14.68 21.36 -18.57
CA PRO A 75 13.89 20.96 -19.74
C PRO A 75 12.59 20.23 -19.36
N ALA A 76 12.51 19.60 -18.18
CA ALA A 76 11.30 18.94 -17.73
C ALA A 76 10.19 19.92 -17.34
N ALA A 77 10.49 21.20 -17.15
CA ALA A 77 9.47 22.18 -16.76
C ALA A 77 8.37 22.37 -17.83
N ASN A 78 8.73 22.19 -19.10
CA ASN A 78 7.82 22.34 -20.23
C ASN A 78 7.19 21.03 -20.72
N ALA A 79 7.39 19.91 -19.99
CA ALA A 79 6.81 18.64 -20.37
C ALA A 79 5.29 18.60 -20.15
N GLU A 80 4.54 18.20 -21.16
CA GLU A 80 3.12 17.95 -21.03
C GLU A 80 2.85 16.71 -20.20
N LEU A 81 2.07 16.87 -19.15
CA LEU A 81 1.75 15.79 -18.24
C LEU A 81 0.34 15.24 -18.50
N PRO A 82 0.15 13.93 -18.36
CA PRO A 82 -1.18 13.36 -18.49
C PRO A 82 -2.14 13.97 -17.47
N LYS A 83 -3.40 14.22 -17.90
CA LYS A 83 -4.44 14.72 -17.02
C LYS A 83 -4.73 13.70 -15.92
N LEU A 84 -4.86 14.19 -14.69
CA LEU A 84 -5.36 13.37 -13.59
C LEU A 84 -6.86 13.21 -13.74
N MET A 85 -7.30 11.96 -13.81
CA MET A 85 -8.72 11.63 -13.66
C MET A 85 -8.96 11.44 -12.17
N PRO A 86 -9.76 12.27 -11.50
CA PRO A 86 -10.12 12.05 -10.11
C PRO A 86 -10.79 10.68 -10.00
N LYS A 87 -10.18 9.77 -9.27
CA LYS A 87 -10.80 8.50 -8.92
C LYS A 87 -11.31 8.66 -7.50
N GLU A 88 -12.60 8.55 -7.34
CA GLU A 88 -13.21 8.52 -6.02
C GLU A 88 -12.62 7.34 -5.24
N ALA A 89 -12.08 7.61 -4.07
CA ALA A 89 -11.55 6.56 -3.22
C ALA A 89 -12.71 5.75 -2.66
N ALA A 90 -12.62 4.42 -2.75
CA ALA A 90 -13.55 3.55 -2.07
C ALA A 90 -13.45 3.81 -0.55
N HIS A 91 -14.57 4.00 0.10
CA HIS A 91 -14.68 4.16 1.54
C HIS A 91 -15.76 3.21 2.06
N LEU A 92 -15.65 2.85 3.32
CA LEU A 92 -16.69 2.09 4.01
C LEU A 92 -17.78 3.08 4.43
N ASP A 93 -19.01 2.78 4.11
CA ASP A 93 -20.14 3.47 4.73
C ASP A 93 -20.43 2.94 6.14
N GLU A 94 -21.44 3.47 6.80
CA GLU A 94 -21.77 3.06 8.18
C GLU A 94 -22.23 1.60 8.26
N GLU A 95 -22.95 1.11 7.26
CA GLU A 95 -23.44 -0.27 7.20
C GLU A 95 -22.30 -1.24 6.96
N ASP A 96 -21.41 -0.94 6.01
CA ASP A 96 -20.18 -1.70 5.72
C ASP A 96 -19.26 -1.75 6.94
N ALA A 97 -19.08 -0.62 7.64
CA ALA A 97 -18.27 -0.57 8.86
C ALA A 97 -18.86 -1.45 9.99
N ARG A 98 -20.19 -1.43 10.17
CA ARG A 98 -20.87 -2.30 11.13
C ARG A 98 -20.70 -3.76 10.77
N ARG A 99 -20.93 -4.12 9.51
CA ARG A 99 -20.75 -5.49 9.02
C ARG A 99 -19.30 -5.97 9.19
N LEU A 100 -18.32 -5.11 8.94
CA LEU A 100 -16.93 -5.43 9.20
C LEU A 100 -16.67 -5.77 10.66
N LEU A 101 -17.18 -4.94 11.61
CA LEU A 101 -17.04 -5.20 13.04
C LEU A 101 -17.70 -6.51 13.48
N GLU A 102 -18.83 -6.89 12.89
CA GLU A 102 -19.49 -8.19 13.13
C GLU A 102 -18.64 -9.35 12.63
N LEU A 103 -18.12 -9.27 11.42
CA LEU A 103 -17.25 -10.31 10.84
C LEU A 103 -15.97 -10.50 11.65
N LEU A 104 -15.40 -9.43 12.17
CA LEU A 104 -14.21 -9.46 13.01
C LEU A 104 -14.38 -10.25 14.31
N GLN A 105 -15.60 -10.50 14.77
CA GLN A 105 -15.83 -11.31 15.97
C GLN A 105 -15.36 -12.76 15.80
N ASN A 106 -15.30 -13.26 14.57
CA ASN A 106 -14.83 -14.60 14.23
C ASN A 106 -13.31 -14.69 14.02
N GLU A 107 -12.63 -13.54 14.03
CA GLU A 107 -11.18 -13.47 13.77
C GLU A 107 -10.38 -13.58 15.08
N PRO A 108 -9.10 -14.03 15.00
CA PRO A 108 -8.21 -14.06 16.16
C PRO A 108 -8.15 -12.70 16.85
N ALA A 109 -8.16 -12.72 18.19
CA ALA A 109 -8.29 -11.55 19.04
C ALA A 109 -7.36 -10.39 18.64
N LYS A 110 -6.10 -10.69 18.30
CA LYS A 110 -5.10 -9.69 17.87
C LYS A 110 -5.50 -8.93 16.62
N TYR A 111 -6.07 -9.61 15.62
CA TYR A 111 -6.51 -8.96 14.37
C TYR A 111 -7.80 -8.19 14.59
N ARG A 112 -8.73 -8.78 15.33
CA ARG A 112 -9.98 -8.11 15.71
C ARG A 112 -9.68 -6.78 16.42
N ALA A 113 -8.83 -6.79 17.43
CA ALA A 113 -8.49 -5.59 18.17
C ALA A 113 -7.78 -4.54 17.29
N ALA A 114 -6.76 -4.94 16.51
CA ALA A 114 -6.03 -4.02 15.67
C ALA A 114 -6.91 -3.35 14.62
N ILE A 115 -7.75 -4.11 13.90
CA ILE A 115 -8.63 -3.58 12.86
C ILE A 115 -9.77 -2.76 13.46
N SER A 116 -10.39 -3.21 14.56
CA SER A 116 -11.43 -2.45 15.25
C SER A 116 -10.90 -1.13 15.78
N PHE A 117 -9.71 -1.14 16.36
CA PHE A 117 -9.10 0.09 16.86
C PHE A 117 -8.71 1.04 15.72
N ASP A 118 -8.19 0.53 14.61
CA ASP A 118 -7.87 1.33 13.41
C ASP A 118 -9.13 2.03 12.86
N LEU A 119 -10.21 1.28 12.71
CA LEU A 119 -11.49 1.79 12.23
C LEU A 119 -12.06 2.88 13.15
N LEU A 120 -11.97 2.70 14.48
CA LEU A 120 -12.54 3.61 15.48
C LEU A 120 -11.66 4.83 15.76
N SER A 121 -10.34 4.73 15.50
CA SER A 121 -9.38 5.80 15.79
C SER A 121 -9.02 6.65 14.56
N GLY A 122 -9.13 6.10 13.35
CA GLY A 122 -8.71 6.76 12.12
C GLY A 122 -7.21 7.07 12.06
N LEU A 123 -6.39 6.32 12.76
CA LEU A 123 -4.94 6.48 12.75
C LEU A 123 -4.36 6.05 11.40
N ARG A 124 -3.25 6.63 11.01
CA ARG A 124 -2.48 6.07 9.89
C ARG A 124 -1.88 4.73 10.32
N ARG A 125 -1.81 3.77 9.41
CA ARG A 125 -1.23 2.44 9.68
C ARG A 125 0.11 2.49 10.44
N GLY A 126 1.01 3.40 10.06
CA GLY A 126 2.30 3.55 10.73
C GLY A 126 2.19 4.11 12.15
N GLU A 127 1.22 4.98 12.41
CA GLU A 127 0.92 5.53 13.73
C GLU A 127 0.35 4.43 14.64
N LEU A 128 -0.60 3.64 14.12
CA LEU A 128 -1.16 2.49 14.83
C LEU A 128 -0.07 1.48 15.24
N LEU A 129 0.79 1.08 14.29
CA LEU A 129 1.87 0.13 14.55
C LEU A 129 2.99 0.68 15.43
N GLY A 130 3.10 2.00 15.52
CA GLY A 130 4.06 2.68 16.37
C GLY A 130 3.57 3.03 17.77
N LEU A 131 2.27 2.82 18.05
CA LEU A 131 1.66 3.19 19.31
C LEU A 131 2.17 2.31 20.45
N ARG A 132 2.52 2.92 21.59
CA ARG A 132 2.96 2.27 22.81
C ARG A 132 1.98 2.51 23.94
N TRP A 133 1.93 1.63 24.93
CA TRP A 133 1.13 1.81 26.12
C TRP A 133 1.46 3.08 26.90
N SER A 134 2.72 3.51 26.89
CA SER A 134 3.15 4.78 27.48
C SER A 134 2.54 6.02 26.84
N ASP A 135 2.01 5.87 25.62
CA ASP A 135 1.45 6.96 24.84
C ASP A 135 -0.08 7.02 24.94
N VAL A 136 -0.67 6.13 25.77
CA VAL A 136 -2.12 6.00 25.99
C VAL A 136 -2.49 6.50 27.38
N ASP A 137 -3.32 7.52 27.45
CA ASP A 137 -3.91 8.03 28.70
C ASP A 137 -5.36 7.56 28.81
N PHE A 138 -5.59 6.58 29.69
CA PHE A 138 -6.90 5.98 29.91
C PHE A 138 -7.84 6.84 30.73
N GLU A 139 -7.32 7.80 31.52
CA GLU A 139 -8.11 8.70 32.34
C GLU A 139 -8.74 9.80 31.48
N ASN A 140 -7.93 10.40 30.60
CA ASN A 140 -8.36 11.48 29.72
C ASN A 140 -8.89 11.00 28.38
N GLU A 141 -8.88 9.70 28.11
CA GLU A 141 -9.26 9.08 26.83
C GLU A 141 -8.47 9.70 25.65
N THR A 142 -7.15 9.85 25.83
CA THR A 142 -6.27 10.44 24.83
C THR A 142 -5.12 9.50 24.44
N VAL A 143 -4.71 9.60 23.21
CA VAL A 143 -3.55 8.89 22.65
C VAL A 143 -2.60 9.91 22.06
N THR A 144 -1.32 9.85 22.41
CA THR A 144 -0.31 10.76 21.88
C THR A 144 0.50 10.08 20.80
N ILE A 145 0.43 10.57 19.57
CA ILE A 145 1.21 10.02 18.46
C ILE A 145 2.62 10.63 18.50
N VAL A 146 3.60 9.81 18.86
CA VAL A 146 5.01 10.26 18.97
C VAL A 146 5.94 9.56 17.98
N GLN A 147 5.50 8.47 17.38
CA GLN A 147 6.30 7.70 16.42
C GLN A 147 5.44 6.95 15.41
N THR A 148 6.09 6.46 14.37
CA THR A 148 5.48 5.59 13.37
C THR A 148 6.37 4.36 13.18
N SER A 149 5.75 3.19 12.97
CA SER A 149 6.49 1.96 12.69
C SER A 149 6.04 1.36 11.36
N SER A 150 6.99 0.77 10.65
CA SER A 150 6.73 0.05 9.41
C SER A 150 7.69 -1.13 9.27
N TYR A 151 7.29 -2.12 8.48
CA TYR A 151 8.16 -3.22 8.13
C TYR A 151 8.86 -2.93 6.80
N VAL A 152 10.20 -3.02 6.80
CA VAL A 152 11.03 -2.86 5.61
C VAL A 152 11.66 -4.21 5.28
N PRO A 153 11.40 -4.81 4.10
CA PRO A 153 12.03 -6.06 3.71
C PRO A 153 13.56 -5.97 3.77
N GLY A 154 14.20 -6.97 4.39
CA GLY A 154 15.66 -7.01 4.58
C GLY A 154 16.19 -6.21 5.77
N VAL A 155 15.39 -5.33 6.36
CA VAL A 155 15.77 -4.53 7.55
C VAL A 155 14.95 -4.94 8.78
N GLY A 156 13.68 -5.32 8.59
CA GLY A 156 12.77 -5.65 9.68
C GLY A 156 11.87 -4.47 10.07
N ILE A 157 11.50 -4.40 11.35
CA ILE A 157 10.67 -3.31 11.89
C ILE A 157 11.53 -2.05 12.00
N TYR A 158 11.11 -1.02 11.29
CA TYR A 158 11.73 0.31 11.33
C TYR A 158 10.78 1.29 11.99
N THR A 159 11.26 1.93 13.06
CA THR A 159 10.52 2.97 13.78
C THR A 159 11.16 4.33 13.54
N ASP A 160 10.37 5.28 13.12
CA ASP A 160 10.80 6.65 12.85
C ASP A 160 10.00 7.64 13.70
N THR A 161 10.64 8.72 14.06
CA THR A 161 9.94 9.88 14.67
C THR A 161 9.21 10.65 13.56
N PRO A 162 8.04 11.22 13.83
CA PRO A 162 7.33 12.01 12.84
C PRO A 162 8.21 13.14 12.31
N LYS A 163 8.24 13.31 10.97
CA LYS A 163 9.07 14.29 10.25
C LYS A 163 8.97 15.73 10.74
N ASN A 164 7.90 16.08 11.43
CA ASN A 164 7.66 17.43 11.97
C ASN A 164 7.27 17.34 13.44
N LYS A 165 7.75 18.26 14.27
CA LYS A 165 7.36 18.41 15.69
C LYS A 165 5.83 18.58 15.87
N THR A 166 5.14 19.13 14.88
CA THR A 166 3.68 19.25 14.79
C THR A 166 2.95 17.92 14.55
N SER A 167 3.66 16.83 14.23
CA SER A 167 3.04 15.51 14.06
C SER A 167 2.88 14.75 15.37
N ALA A 168 3.63 15.13 16.41
CA ALA A 168 3.36 14.67 17.77
C ALA A 168 2.11 15.42 18.27
N ARG A 169 0.97 14.72 18.28
CA ARG A 169 -0.32 15.30 18.65
C ARG A 169 -1.10 14.39 19.59
N PRO A 170 -1.69 14.95 20.64
CA PRO A 170 -2.70 14.22 21.41
C PRO A 170 -3.99 14.13 20.58
N LEU A 171 -4.58 12.94 20.56
CA LEU A 171 -5.86 12.67 19.94
C LEU A 171 -6.82 12.16 21.00
N LYS A 172 -7.95 12.85 21.16
CA LYS A 172 -9.06 12.33 21.96
C LYS A 172 -9.84 11.35 21.11
N LEU A 173 -9.95 10.12 21.57
CA LEU A 173 -10.65 9.04 20.87
C LEU A 173 -12.01 8.75 21.52
N SER A 174 -12.83 8.00 20.80
CA SER A 174 -14.11 7.55 21.29
C SER A 174 -13.96 6.53 22.45
N ARG A 175 -14.97 6.44 23.31
CA ARG A 175 -15.02 5.40 24.37
C ARG A 175 -14.93 3.99 23.79
N SER A 176 -15.50 3.76 22.61
CA SER A 176 -15.44 2.47 21.92
C SER A 176 -14.01 2.10 21.55
N ALA A 177 -13.18 3.05 21.10
CA ALA A 177 -11.77 2.80 20.83
C ALA A 177 -11.00 2.45 22.11
N PHE A 178 -11.25 3.16 23.21
CA PHE A 178 -10.64 2.86 24.51
C PHE A 178 -11.12 1.53 25.09
N PHE A 179 -12.35 1.13 24.85
CA PHE A 179 -12.82 -0.20 25.21
C PHE A 179 -12.01 -1.31 24.55
N VAL A 180 -11.71 -1.17 23.25
CA VAL A 180 -10.84 -2.11 22.53
C VAL A 180 -9.43 -2.13 23.14
N LEU A 181 -8.84 -0.97 23.46
CA LEU A 181 -7.51 -0.91 24.09
C LEU A 181 -7.47 -1.58 25.45
N ARG A 182 -8.49 -1.41 26.28
CA ARG A 182 -8.59 -2.08 27.59
C ARG A 182 -8.61 -3.60 27.45
N GLN A 183 -9.37 -4.13 26.48
CA GLN A 183 -9.38 -5.56 26.21
C GLN A 183 -8.00 -6.10 25.79
N VAL A 184 -7.21 -5.32 25.05
CA VAL A 184 -5.85 -5.74 24.64
C VAL A 184 -4.86 -5.67 25.80
N GLN A 185 -5.07 -4.74 26.75
CA GLN A 185 -4.21 -4.60 27.93
C GLN A 185 -4.32 -5.79 28.89
N GLU A 186 -5.46 -6.48 28.88
CA GLU A 186 -5.75 -7.64 29.72
C GLU A 186 -5.15 -8.96 29.18
N TRP A 187 -4.59 -8.97 27.96
CA TRP A 187 -3.96 -10.15 27.35
C TRP A 187 -2.47 -10.26 27.72
#